data_dddc476a5a9e2f9d44c80c5624351e4b
#
_entry.id   dddc476a5a9e2f9d44c80c5624351e4b
#
_cell.length_a   1.000
_cell.length_b   1.000
_cell.length_c   1.000
_cell.angle_alpha   90.00
_cell.angle_beta   90.00
_cell.angle_gamma   90.00
#
_symmetry.space_group_name_H-M   'P 1'
#
loop_
_entity.id
_entity.type
_entity.pdbx_description
1 polymer ?
#
loop_
_entity_poly.entity_id
_entity_poly.type
_entity_poly.pdbx_seq_one_letter_code
_entity_poly.pdbx_strand_id
1 'polypeptide(L)'
;MSVNFELAEQYLSAGDSLQKSGKLEEAMAQYQKILAIQADSPIALNKIAEIYYTQQKYVEAIASCYQALRQQPNFAATYKTLGNILQAQGKIDAAIRAYSKAIEVDPNFVEAYVNLGSMFYKQGQLDDAITYYQKSIVIQPDLAVAYWNLGKSLEKQGRINEGLFYQKKALNLQPELEGRSNSVKNHTY
;
A
#
# COMPACT_ATOMS: atom_id res chain seq x y z
N MET A 1 -22.53 -2.11 24.77
CA MET A 1 -21.85 -2.35 23.46
C MET A 1 -21.43 -1.04 22.79
N SER A 2 -22.19 0.07 22.86
CA SER A 2 -21.85 1.35 22.23
C SER A 2 -20.55 2.00 22.74
N VAL A 3 -20.36 2.06 24.06
CA VAL A 3 -19.21 2.75 24.70
C VAL A 3 -17.85 2.14 24.28
N ASN A 4 -17.73 0.82 24.22
CA ASN A 4 -16.50 0.15 23.82
C ASN A 4 -16.20 0.37 22.32
N PHE A 5 -17.21 0.49 21.49
CA PHE A 5 -17.05 0.76 20.06
C PHE A 5 -16.58 2.20 19.84
N GLU A 6 -17.23 3.18 20.46
CA GLU A 6 -16.83 4.60 20.39
C GLU A 6 -15.39 4.82 20.90
N LEU A 7 -15.03 4.14 21.98
CA LEU A 7 -13.69 4.22 22.54
C LEU A 7 -12.63 3.60 21.61
N ALA A 8 -12.95 2.48 20.94
CA ALA A 8 -12.07 1.87 19.96
C ALA A 8 -11.86 2.79 18.74
N GLU A 9 -12.91 3.47 18.24
CA GLU A 9 -12.80 4.45 17.17
C GLU A 9 -11.94 5.66 17.56
N GLN A 10 -12.08 6.16 18.80
CA GLN A 10 -11.22 7.24 19.32
C GLN A 10 -9.75 6.83 19.35
N TYR A 11 -9.43 5.62 19.83
CA TYR A 11 -8.06 5.11 19.84
C TYR A 11 -7.53 4.89 18.43
N LEU A 12 -8.37 4.42 17.50
CA LEU A 12 -7.99 4.25 16.10
C LEU A 12 -7.61 5.60 15.47
N SER A 13 -8.46 6.61 15.61
CA SER A 13 -8.23 7.96 15.08
C SER A 13 -6.97 8.60 15.71
N ALA A 14 -6.78 8.46 17.02
CA ALA A 14 -5.58 8.95 17.70
C ALA A 14 -4.33 8.23 17.21
N GLY A 15 -4.39 6.91 17.08
CA GLY A 15 -3.29 6.09 16.55
C GLY A 15 -2.91 6.47 15.12
N ASP A 16 -3.89 6.66 14.25
CA ASP A 16 -3.66 7.07 12.86
C ASP A 16 -3.02 8.46 12.75
N SER A 17 -3.43 9.41 13.60
CA SER A 17 -2.82 10.74 13.67
C SER A 17 -1.37 10.68 14.14
N LEU A 18 -1.08 9.89 15.16
CA LEU A 18 0.26 9.67 15.69
C LEU A 18 1.15 8.97 14.66
N GLN A 19 0.64 7.94 13.95
CA GLN A 19 1.37 7.24 12.91
C GLN A 19 1.72 8.18 11.75
N LYS A 20 0.79 9.04 11.32
CA LYS A 20 1.04 10.06 10.28
C LYS A 20 2.11 11.08 10.70
N SER A 21 2.20 11.41 11.99
CA SER A 21 3.23 12.30 12.52
C SER A 21 4.55 11.61 12.85
N GLY A 22 4.69 10.32 12.54
CA GLY A 22 5.90 9.53 12.77
C GLY A 22 6.11 9.05 14.20
N LYS A 23 5.14 9.28 15.10
CA LYS A 23 5.18 8.87 16.52
C LYS A 23 4.73 7.43 16.68
N LEU A 24 5.56 6.50 16.17
CA LEU A 24 5.19 5.10 16.00
C LEU A 24 4.92 4.36 17.33
N GLU A 25 5.70 4.63 18.37
CA GLU A 25 5.51 4.01 19.69
C GLU A 25 4.21 4.46 20.34
N GLU A 26 3.89 5.76 20.25
CA GLU A 26 2.66 6.31 20.76
C GLU A 26 1.45 5.76 19.97
N ALA A 27 1.56 5.64 18.65
CA ALA A 27 0.54 5.02 17.79
C ALA A 27 0.31 3.55 18.16
N MET A 28 1.39 2.79 18.35
CA MET A 28 1.34 1.40 18.79
C MET A 28 0.55 1.26 20.10
N ALA A 29 0.81 2.13 21.08
CA ALA A 29 0.10 2.11 22.34
C ALA A 29 -1.42 2.36 22.18
N GLN A 30 -1.83 3.22 21.23
CA GLN A 30 -3.26 3.42 20.96
C GLN A 30 -3.91 2.16 20.34
N TYR A 31 -3.25 1.52 19.36
CA TYR A 31 -3.78 0.29 18.77
C TYR A 31 -3.82 -0.87 19.77
N GLN A 32 -2.87 -0.95 20.70
CA GLN A 32 -2.90 -1.94 21.79
C GLN A 32 -4.07 -1.72 22.75
N LYS A 33 -4.49 -0.47 22.99
CA LYS A 33 -5.71 -0.19 23.77
C LYS A 33 -6.97 -0.71 23.07
N ILE A 34 -7.00 -0.68 21.73
CA ILE A 34 -8.10 -1.31 20.98
C ILE A 34 -8.11 -2.81 21.24
N LEU A 35 -6.95 -3.48 21.21
CA LEU A 35 -6.86 -4.91 21.50
C LEU A 35 -7.23 -5.27 22.96
N ALA A 36 -7.03 -4.36 23.89
CA ALA A 36 -7.46 -4.54 25.27
C ALA A 36 -9.00 -4.53 25.42
N ILE A 37 -9.70 -3.82 24.53
CA ILE A 37 -11.18 -3.73 24.51
C ILE A 37 -11.76 -4.83 23.58
N GLN A 38 -11.12 -5.06 22.45
CA GLN A 38 -11.50 -5.96 21.38
C GLN A 38 -10.26 -6.77 20.98
N ALA A 39 -9.99 -7.86 21.73
CA ALA A 39 -8.77 -8.66 21.58
C ALA A 39 -8.52 -9.16 20.14
N ASP A 40 -9.59 -9.31 19.38
CA ASP A 40 -9.58 -9.85 18.02
C ASP A 40 -9.79 -8.79 16.93
N SER A 41 -9.54 -7.50 17.20
CA SER A 41 -9.72 -6.42 16.22
C SER A 41 -8.77 -6.58 15.01
N PRO A 42 -9.26 -6.95 13.81
CA PRO A 42 -8.40 -7.10 12.63
C PRO A 42 -7.78 -5.77 12.20
N ILE A 43 -8.51 -4.68 12.41
CA ILE A 43 -8.04 -3.32 12.09
C ILE A 43 -6.83 -2.97 12.96
N ALA A 44 -6.92 -3.16 14.27
CA ALA A 44 -5.82 -2.85 15.19
C ALA A 44 -4.59 -3.73 14.91
N LEU A 45 -4.80 -5.03 14.66
CA LEU A 45 -3.74 -5.96 14.30
C LEU A 45 -3.05 -5.58 12.99
N ASN A 46 -3.80 -5.15 11.97
CA ASN A 46 -3.23 -4.66 10.71
C ASN A 46 -2.43 -3.37 10.92
N LYS A 47 -2.93 -2.42 11.71
CA LYS A 47 -2.22 -1.18 12.05
C LYS A 47 -0.91 -1.44 12.80
N ILE A 48 -0.91 -2.38 13.71
CA ILE A 48 0.30 -2.85 14.41
C ILE A 48 1.28 -3.48 13.41
N ALA A 49 0.79 -4.28 12.46
CA ALA A 49 1.62 -4.83 11.39
C ALA A 49 2.27 -3.73 10.52
N GLU A 50 1.55 -2.67 10.20
CA GLU A 50 2.08 -1.50 9.47
C GLU A 50 3.19 -0.79 10.24
N ILE A 51 3.06 -0.66 11.58
CA ILE A 51 4.12 -0.09 12.42
C ILE A 51 5.35 -1.01 12.44
N TYR A 52 5.17 -2.31 12.68
CA TYR A 52 6.28 -3.27 12.63
C TYR A 52 6.98 -3.26 11.28
N TYR A 53 6.21 -3.17 10.18
CA TYR A 53 6.78 -3.02 8.84
C TYR A 53 7.66 -1.77 8.72
N THR A 54 7.19 -0.62 9.20
CA THR A 54 7.95 0.64 9.19
C THR A 54 9.24 0.53 10.02
N GLN A 55 9.19 -0.21 11.13
CA GLN A 55 10.36 -0.52 11.97
C GLN A 55 11.25 -1.65 11.39
N GLN A 56 10.95 -2.18 10.20
CA GLN A 56 11.61 -3.32 9.56
C GLN A 56 11.58 -4.62 10.38
N LYS A 57 10.68 -4.72 11.35
CA LYS A 57 10.40 -5.93 12.15
C LYS A 57 9.46 -6.85 11.36
N TYR A 58 9.98 -7.43 10.29
CA TYR A 58 9.15 -8.17 9.31
C TYR A 58 8.51 -9.44 9.87
N VAL A 59 9.14 -10.10 10.82
CA VAL A 59 8.60 -11.32 11.46
C VAL A 59 7.36 -10.99 12.26
N GLU A 60 7.44 -9.95 13.11
CA GLU A 60 6.34 -9.47 13.95
C GLU A 60 5.21 -8.89 13.08
N ALA A 61 5.57 -8.19 12.00
CA ALA A 61 4.62 -7.65 11.05
C ALA A 61 3.80 -8.78 10.38
N ILE A 62 4.46 -9.83 9.88
CA ILE A 62 3.82 -10.98 9.28
C ILE A 62 2.93 -11.72 10.30
N ALA A 63 3.39 -11.92 11.52
CA ALA A 63 2.61 -12.55 12.58
C ALA A 63 1.32 -11.78 12.87
N SER A 64 1.41 -10.44 12.96
CA SER A 64 0.24 -9.57 13.16
C SER A 64 -0.74 -9.62 11.98
N CYS A 65 -0.24 -9.68 10.72
CA CYS A 65 -1.09 -9.87 9.54
C CYS A 65 -1.85 -11.20 9.61
N TYR A 66 -1.17 -12.30 9.94
CA TYR A 66 -1.83 -13.60 10.06
C TYR A 66 -2.84 -13.65 11.20
N GLN A 67 -2.57 -12.98 12.32
CA GLN A 67 -3.57 -12.85 13.39
C GLN A 67 -4.82 -12.10 12.89
N ALA A 68 -4.64 -10.96 12.18
CA ALA A 68 -5.75 -10.22 11.59
C ALA A 68 -6.57 -11.09 10.61
N LEU A 69 -5.91 -11.83 9.72
CA LEU A 69 -6.56 -12.67 8.72
C LEU A 69 -7.24 -13.91 9.32
N ARG A 70 -6.79 -14.38 10.46
CA ARG A 70 -7.52 -15.44 11.21
C ARG A 70 -8.86 -14.94 11.72
N GLN A 71 -8.95 -13.70 12.13
CA GLN A 71 -10.19 -13.08 12.63
C GLN A 71 -11.10 -12.65 11.47
N GLN A 72 -10.50 -12.07 10.42
CA GLN A 72 -11.22 -11.62 9.24
C GLN A 72 -10.49 -12.06 7.97
N PRO A 73 -10.80 -13.25 7.42
CA PRO A 73 -10.14 -13.76 6.21
C PRO A 73 -10.34 -12.88 4.96
N ASN A 74 -11.39 -12.06 4.94
CA ASN A 74 -11.72 -11.16 3.84
C ASN A 74 -11.34 -9.71 4.16
N PHE A 75 -10.14 -9.48 4.68
CA PHE A 75 -9.66 -8.13 4.98
C PHE A 75 -8.56 -7.71 3.98
N ALA A 76 -8.97 -7.05 2.89
CA ALA A 76 -8.11 -6.66 1.77
C ALA A 76 -6.89 -5.82 2.21
N ALA A 77 -7.08 -4.88 3.16
CA ALA A 77 -6.00 -4.05 3.69
C ALA A 77 -4.85 -4.89 4.29
N THR A 78 -5.17 -5.99 4.99
CA THR A 78 -4.13 -6.85 5.57
C THR A 78 -3.37 -7.64 4.50
N TYR A 79 -4.04 -8.09 3.44
CA TYR A 79 -3.33 -8.71 2.30
C TYR A 79 -2.40 -7.71 1.61
N LYS A 80 -2.80 -6.43 1.46
CA LYS A 80 -1.92 -5.37 0.95
C LYS A 80 -0.72 -5.16 1.87
N THR A 81 -0.93 -5.09 3.18
CA THR A 81 0.16 -4.93 4.16
C THR A 81 1.11 -6.13 4.11
N LEU A 82 0.60 -7.35 4.05
CA LEU A 82 1.41 -8.57 3.87
C LEU A 82 2.22 -8.51 2.56
N GLY A 83 1.60 -8.06 1.46
CA GLY A 83 2.28 -7.85 0.19
C GLY A 83 3.45 -6.87 0.30
N ASN A 84 3.25 -5.73 0.97
CA ASN A 84 4.30 -4.73 1.21
C ASN A 84 5.49 -5.32 2.00
N ILE A 85 5.22 -6.10 3.03
CA ILE A 85 6.24 -6.75 3.86
C ILE A 85 7.04 -7.77 3.02
N LEU A 86 6.35 -8.62 2.26
CA LEU A 86 6.96 -9.62 1.40
C LEU A 86 7.81 -8.99 0.29
N GLN A 87 7.33 -7.88 -0.29
CA GLN A 87 8.08 -7.09 -1.25
C GLN A 87 9.38 -6.53 -0.63
N ALA A 88 9.32 -5.98 0.59
CA ALA A 88 10.49 -5.46 1.29
C ALA A 88 11.51 -6.56 1.61
N GLN A 89 11.05 -7.79 1.79
CA GLN A 89 11.92 -8.98 1.94
C GLN A 89 12.47 -9.53 0.60
N GLY A 90 12.12 -8.91 -0.54
CA GLY A 90 12.51 -9.41 -1.87
C GLY A 90 11.73 -10.64 -2.34
N LYS A 91 10.69 -11.05 -1.63
CA LYS A 91 9.85 -12.23 -1.96
C LYS A 91 8.77 -11.85 -2.96
N ILE A 92 9.19 -11.53 -4.18
CA ILE A 92 8.34 -10.90 -5.22
C ILE A 92 7.09 -11.74 -5.54
N ASP A 93 7.25 -13.05 -5.79
CA ASP A 93 6.11 -13.90 -6.15
C ASP A 93 5.10 -14.04 -5.00
N ALA A 94 5.57 -14.04 -3.75
CA ALA A 94 4.70 -14.06 -2.59
C ALA A 94 3.97 -12.72 -2.42
N ALA A 95 4.63 -11.60 -2.71
CA ALA A 95 4.00 -10.27 -2.70
C ALA A 95 2.91 -10.16 -3.77
N ILE A 96 3.18 -10.65 -5.00
CA ILE A 96 2.19 -10.71 -6.07
C ILE A 96 0.95 -11.49 -5.63
N ARG A 97 1.12 -12.68 -5.05
CA ARG A 97 -0.01 -13.46 -4.53
C ARG A 97 -0.81 -12.74 -3.46
N ALA A 98 -0.13 -12.04 -2.56
CA ALA A 98 -0.80 -11.27 -1.51
C ALA A 98 -1.61 -10.08 -2.07
N TYR A 99 -1.04 -9.30 -3.00
CA TYR A 99 -1.77 -8.22 -3.66
C TYR A 99 -2.94 -8.75 -4.52
N SER A 100 -2.75 -9.87 -5.22
CA SER A 100 -3.84 -10.51 -5.97
C SER A 100 -4.97 -10.93 -5.06
N LYS A 101 -4.66 -11.45 -3.87
CA LYS A 101 -5.68 -11.80 -2.88
C LYS A 101 -6.40 -10.57 -2.34
N ALA A 102 -5.71 -9.43 -2.17
CA ALA A 102 -6.37 -8.17 -1.81
C ALA A 102 -7.42 -7.75 -2.85
N ILE A 103 -7.11 -7.87 -4.16
CA ILE A 103 -8.04 -7.56 -5.26
C ILE A 103 -9.19 -8.58 -5.32
N GLU A 104 -8.92 -9.86 -5.07
CA GLU A 104 -9.97 -10.89 -5.02
C GLU A 104 -11.00 -10.60 -3.91
N VAL A 105 -10.52 -10.12 -2.77
CA VAL A 105 -11.37 -9.74 -1.62
C VAL A 105 -12.10 -8.43 -1.87
N ASP A 106 -11.42 -7.43 -2.41
CA ASP A 106 -11.98 -6.13 -2.76
C ASP A 106 -11.55 -5.73 -4.18
N PRO A 107 -12.39 -5.95 -5.20
CA PRO A 107 -12.09 -5.59 -6.58
C PRO A 107 -11.91 -4.09 -6.83
N ASN A 108 -12.27 -3.24 -5.89
CA ASN A 108 -12.07 -1.79 -5.96
C ASN A 108 -10.87 -1.30 -5.13
N PHE A 109 -10.05 -2.20 -4.59
CA PHE A 109 -8.91 -1.84 -3.77
C PHE A 109 -7.73 -1.32 -4.61
N VAL A 110 -7.77 -0.04 -4.90
CA VAL A 110 -6.89 0.66 -5.86
C VAL A 110 -5.41 0.47 -5.56
N GLU A 111 -5.02 0.53 -4.28
CA GLU A 111 -3.62 0.39 -3.86
C GLU A 111 -3.02 -0.98 -4.23
N ALA A 112 -3.84 -2.02 -4.22
CA ALA A 112 -3.37 -3.35 -4.61
C ALA A 112 -3.09 -3.44 -6.11
N TYR A 113 -3.88 -2.77 -6.95
CA TYR A 113 -3.61 -2.68 -8.40
C TYR A 113 -2.31 -1.93 -8.67
N VAL A 114 -2.09 -0.78 -8.02
CA VAL A 114 -0.85 -0.01 -8.16
C VAL A 114 0.36 -0.84 -7.73
N ASN A 115 0.26 -1.54 -6.62
CA ASN A 115 1.34 -2.38 -6.11
C ASN A 115 1.63 -3.57 -7.02
N LEU A 116 0.60 -4.24 -7.54
CA LEU A 116 0.78 -5.29 -8.55
C LEU A 116 1.46 -4.75 -9.82
N GLY A 117 0.99 -3.65 -10.36
CA GLY A 117 1.64 -3.00 -11.49
C GLY A 117 3.12 -2.72 -11.22
N SER A 118 3.45 -2.26 -10.00
CA SER A 118 4.84 -2.04 -9.59
C SER A 118 5.67 -3.33 -9.54
N MET A 119 5.08 -4.45 -9.11
CA MET A 119 5.77 -5.74 -9.10
C MET A 119 6.07 -6.21 -10.53
N PHE A 120 5.10 -6.15 -11.43
CA PHE A 120 5.27 -6.52 -12.84
C PHE A 120 6.27 -5.59 -13.56
N TYR A 121 6.21 -4.29 -13.28
CA TYR A 121 7.21 -3.34 -13.78
C TYR A 121 8.64 -3.71 -13.37
N LYS A 122 8.85 -4.10 -12.10
CA LYS A 122 10.17 -4.53 -11.59
C LYS A 122 10.65 -5.83 -12.26
N GLN A 123 9.74 -6.73 -12.60
CA GLN A 123 10.04 -7.96 -13.34
C GLN A 123 10.23 -7.73 -14.85
N GLY A 124 10.02 -6.51 -15.35
CA GLY A 124 10.09 -6.20 -16.78
C GLY A 124 8.86 -6.61 -17.58
N GLN A 125 7.82 -7.09 -16.93
CA GLN A 125 6.53 -7.46 -17.52
C GLN A 125 5.68 -6.20 -17.74
N LEU A 126 6.06 -5.41 -18.75
CA LEU A 126 5.54 -4.05 -18.94
C LEU A 126 4.06 -4.02 -19.34
N ASP A 127 3.60 -4.99 -20.13
CA ASP A 127 2.19 -5.08 -20.54
C ASP A 127 1.27 -5.33 -19.34
N ASP A 128 1.67 -6.24 -18.44
CA ASP A 128 0.95 -6.50 -17.20
C ASP A 128 0.94 -5.27 -16.31
N ALA A 129 2.10 -4.62 -16.13
CA ALA A 129 2.21 -3.39 -15.35
C ALA A 129 1.26 -2.30 -15.87
N ILE A 130 1.26 -2.05 -17.19
CA ILE A 130 0.37 -1.10 -17.86
C ILE A 130 -1.11 -1.44 -17.57
N THR A 131 -1.46 -2.72 -17.73
CA THR A 131 -2.83 -3.20 -17.50
C THR A 131 -3.29 -2.92 -16.07
N TYR A 132 -2.46 -3.20 -15.06
CA TYR A 132 -2.81 -2.97 -13.66
C TYR A 132 -2.90 -1.47 -13.31
N TYR A 133 -2.03 -0.63 -13.85
CA TYR A 133 -2.13 0.82 -13.66
C TYR A 133 -3.38 1.40 -14.34
N GLN A 134 -3.73 0.92 -15.53
CA GLN A 134 -4.98 1.32 -16.21
C GLN A 134 -6.22 0.94 -15.39
N LYS A 135 -6.24 -0.26 -14.81
CA LYS A 135 -7.33 -0.68 -13.90
C LYS A 135 -7.43 0.24 -12.68
N SER A 136 -6.31 0.60 -12.08
CA SER A 136 -6.32 1.53 -10.93
C SER A 136 -6.87 2.92 -11.32
N ILE A 137 -6.56 3.40 -12.52
CA ILE A 137 -7.06 4.68 -13.06
C ILE A 137 -8.57 4.61 -13.35
N VAL A 138 -9.08 3.47 -13.80
CA VAL A 138 -10.53 3.28 -14.02
C VAL A 138 -11.29 3.37 -12.70
N ILE A 139 -10.73 2.79 -11.63
CA ILE A 139 -11.37 2.82 -10.30
C ILE A 139 -11.23 4.22 -9.67
N GLN A 140 -10.03 4.82 -9.75
CA GLN A 140 -9.75 6.14 -9.20
C GLN A 140 -9.09 7.05 -10.25
N PRO A 141 -9.87 7.85 -11.00
CA PRO A 141 -9.38 8.65 -12.12
C PRO A 141 -8.47 9.83 -11.75
N ASP A 142 -8.38 10.21 -10.50
CA ASP A 142 -7.55 11.29 -9.98
C ASP A 142 -6.26 10.80 -9.29
N LEU A 143 -5.94 9.51 -9.38
CA LEU A 143 -4.76 8.92 -8.76
C LEU A 143 -3.48 9.24 -9.54
N ALA A 144 -2.82 10.34 -9.19
CA ALA A 144 -1.63 10.83 -9.89
C ALA A 144 -0.50 9.78 -9.99
N VAL A 145 -0.27 9.00 -8.91
CA VAL A 145 0.78 7.96 -8.90
C VAL A 145 0.55 6.86 -9.93
N ALA A 146 -0.71 6.53 -10.23
CA ALA A 146 -1.03 5.52 -11.25
C ALA A 146 -0.69 6.03 -12.65
N TYR A 147 -1.04 7.28 -12.98
CA TYR A 147 -0.65 7.90 -14.25
C TYR A 147 0.86 8.01 -14.40
N TRP A 148 1.56 8.37 -13.34
CA TRP A 148 3.02 8.46 -13.34
C TRP A 148 3.67 7.11 -13.66
N ASN A 149 3.24 6.07 -12.97
CA ASN A 149 3.78 4.72 -13.15
C ASN A 149 3.39 4.11 -14.50
N LEU A 150 2.17 4.39 -14.99
CA LEU A 150 1.73 4.05 -16.35
C LEU A 150 2.66 4.71 -17.39
N GLY A 151 2.90 6.01 -17.24
CA GLY A 151 3.80 6.75 -18.13
C GLY A 151 5.20 6.17 -18.15
N LYS A 152 5.78 5.87 -16.99
CA LYS A 152 7.11 5.22 -16.88
C LYS A 152 7.14 3.83 -17.54
N SER A 153 6.07 3.07 -17.42
CA SER A 153 5.97 1.75 -18.05
C SER A 153 5.94 1.85 -19.57
N LEU A 154 5.18 2.79 -20.10
CA LEU A 154 5.10 3.08 -21.54
C LEU A 154 6.44 3.56 -22.10
N GLU A 155 7.12 4.47 -21.42
CA GLU A 155 8.45 4.92 -21.83
C GLU A 155 9.44 3.76 -21.89
N LYS A 156 9.45 2.91 -20.87
CA LYS A 156 10.32 1.72 -20.83
C LYS A 156 9.99 0.72 -21.95
N GLN A 157 8.74 0.71 -22.43
CA GLN A 157 8.29 -0.09 -23.58
C GLN A 157 8.64 0.56 -24.94
N GLY A 158 9.20 1.79 -24.93
CA GLY A 158 9.52 2.56 -26.16
C GLY A 158 8.38 3.46 -26.65
N ARG A 159 7.24 3.50 -25.97
CA ARG A 159 6.08 4.35 -26.29
C ARG A 159 6.23 5.74 -25.65
N ILE A 160 7.30 6.45 -26.04
CA ILE A 160 7.78 7.65 -25.35
C ILE A 160 6.70 8.75 -25.28
N ASN A 161 6.08 9.08 -26.42
CA ASN A 161 5.09 10.18 -26.48
C ASN A 161 3.86 9.90 -25.59
N GLU A 162 3.40 8.65 -25.55
CA GLU A 162 2.30 8.25 -24.69
C GLU A 162 2.73 8.28 -23.21
N GLY A 163 3.94 7.84 -22.92
CA GLY A 163 4.51 7.92 -21.58
C GLY A 163 4.54 9.34 -21.03
N LEU A 164 5.08 10.28 -21.83
CA LEU A 164 5.13 11.69 -21.46
C LEU A 164 3.73 12.31 -21.29
N PHE A 165 2.76 11.92 -22.11
CA PHE A 165 1.38 12.38 -21.97
C PHE A 165 0.81 12.01 -20.57
N TYR A 166 0.98 10.76 -20.14
CA TYR A 166 0.47 10.30 -18.84
C TYR A 166 1.26 10.89 -17.67
N GLN A 167 2.57 11.06 -17.80
CA GLN A 167 3.37 11.75 -16.77
C GLN A 167 2.94 13.20 -16.61
N LYS A 168 2.69 13.94 -17.71
CA LYS A 168 2.15 15.29 -17.65
C LYS A 168 0.79 15.32 -16.95
N LYS A 169 -0.08 14.33 -17.20
CA LYS A 169 -1.37 14.22 -16.52
C LYS A 169 -1.18 13.98 -15.01
N ALA A 170 -0.22 13.15 -14.61
CA ALA A 170 0.13 12.95 -13.21
C ALA A 170 0.59 14.25 -12.53
N LEU A 171 1.46 15.03 -13.17
CA LEU A 171 1.96 16.32 -12.66
C LEU A 171 0.85 17.37 -12.55
N ASN A 172 -0.12 17.37 -13.45
CA ASN A 172 -1.28 18.25 -13.34
C ASN A 172 -2.17 17.92 -12.13
N LEU A 173 -2.25 16.63 -11.75
CA LEU A 173 -2.99 16.19 -10.57
C LEU A 173 -2.18 16.40 -9.28
N GLN A 174 -0.87 16.20 -9.33
CA GLN A 174 0.02 16.30 -8.18
C GLN A 174 1.40 16.83 -8.62
N PRO A 175 1.64 18.16 -8.58
CA PRO A 175 2.90 18.77 -9.04
C PRO A 175 4.15 18.28 -8.29
N GLU A 176 4.01 17.86 -7.03
CA GLU A 176 5.13 17.43 -6.19
C GLU A 176 5.81 16.14 -6.69
N LEU A 177 5.19 15.42 -7.62
CA LEU A 177 5.79 14.24 -8.25
C LEU A 177 7.02 14.57 -9.10
N GLU A 178 7.15 15.80 -9.57
CA GLU A 178 8.31 16.25 -10.38
C GLU A 178 9.62 16.14 -9.60
N GLY A 179 9.61 16.48 -8.30
CA GLY A 179 10.79 16.37 -7.43
C GLY A 179 11.30 14.93 -7.22
N ARG A 180 10.44 13.94 -7.36
CA ARG A 180 10.81 12.51 -7.25
C ARG A 180 11.55 12.00 -8.49
N SER A 181 11.36 12.62 -9.65
CA SER A 181 12.06 12.27 -10.89
C SER A 181 13.55 12.66 -10.86
N ASN A 182 13.88 13.75 -10.18
CA ASN A 182 15.26 14.28 -10.15
C ASN A 182 16.15 13.59 -9.12
N SER A 183 15.58 13.00 -8.04
CA SER A 183 16.37 12.31 -7.02
C SER A 183 16.96 10.98 -7.51
N VAL A 184 16.37 10.36 -8.53
CA VAL A 184 16.88 9.10 -9.12
C VAL A 184 18.02 9.34 -10.12
N LYS A 185 18.10 10.55 -10.73
CA LYS A 185 19.17 10.89 -11.69
C LYS A 185 20.50 11.25 -11.02
N ASN A 186 20.50 11.58 -9.71
CA ASN A 186 21.69 12.04 -9.00
C ASN A 186 22.46 10.93 -8.26
N HIS A 187 22.13 9.64 -8.47
CA HIS A 187 22.83 8.50 -7.86
C HIS A 187 23.47 7.56 -8.90
N THR A 188 23.77 8.06 -10.08
CA THR A 188 24.56 7.35 -11.09
C THR A 188 25.84 8.14 -11.38
N TYR A 189 26.81 8.10 -10.46
CA TYR A 189 28.23 8.22 -10.73
C TYR A 189 29.02 7.33 -9.77
#